data_bcc87157a0ecc647441c4f03c9116f10
#
_entry.id   bcc87157a0ecc647441c4f03c9116f10
#
_cell.length_a   1.000
_cell.length_b   1.000
_cell.length_c   1.000
_cell.angle_alpha   90.00
_cell.angle_beta   90.00
_cell.angle_gamma   90.00
#
_symmetry.space_group_name_H-M   'P 1'
#
loop_
_entity.id
_entity.type
_entity.pdbx_description
1 polymer ?
#
loop_
_entity_poly.entity_id
_entity_poly.type
_entity_poly.pdbx_seq_one_letter_code
_entity_poly.pdbx_strand_id
1 'polypeptide(L)'
;QLGIKNLLTVFENLNITKHAKGMSQEDIYKHLERVGLSNVNEFASNISVGQRKRIAMAKWLLKEFKIYFIDEPFSALDDTATLLIEKLIKELNAKGCSFVITGHRPSGIEATRVEI
;
A
#
# COMPACT_ATOMS: atom_id res chain seq x y z
N GLN A 1 -4.77 0.13 13.13
CA GLN A 1 -3.43 0.72 13.16
C GLN A 1 -2.65 0.33 11.91
N LEU A 2 -2.23 1.31 11.14
CA LEU A 2 -1.49 1.09 9.91
C LEU A 2 0.01 1.40 10.07
N GLY A 3 0.46 1.69 11.29
CA GLY A 3 1.84 2.09 11.52
C GLY A 3 2.17 3.47 10.96
N ILE A 4 1.17 4.34 10.82
CA ILE A 4 1.33 5.68 10.26
C ILE A 4 1.49 6.69 11.40
N LYS A 5 2.50 7.54 11.29
CA LYS A 5 2.78 8.58 12.27
C LYS A 5 2.19 9.91 11.82
N ASN A 6 1.22 10.43 12.57
CA ASN A 6 0.45 11.62 12.20
C ASN A 6 1.27 12.92 12.14
N LEU A 7 2.32 13.03 12.93
CA LEU A 7 3.16 14.23 12.97
C LEU A 7 4.25 14.24 11.91
N LEU A 8 4.31 13.21 11.09
CA LEU A 8 5.24 13.13 9.97
C LEU A 8 4.49 13.31 8.66
N THR A 9 5.21 13.76 7.64
CA THR A 9 4.65 13.86 6.29
C THR A 9 4.46 12.47 5.67
N VAL A 10 3.76 12.44 4.54
CA VAL A 10 3.61 11.21 3.75
C VAL A 10 4.98 10.64 3.40
N PHE A 11 5.88 11.48 2.88
CA PHE A 11 7.24 11.06 2.53
C PHE A 11 7.99 10.51 3.75
N GLU A 12 7.95 11.25 4.86
CA GLU A 12 8.67 10.85 6.08
C GLU A 12 8.17 9.52 6.64
N ASN A 13 6.85 9.28 6.56
CA ASN A 13 6.28 8.01 7.02
C ASN A 13 6.90 6.80 6.31
N LEU A 14 7.23 6.93 5.04
CA LEU A 14 7.88 5.85 4.31
C LEU A 14 9.39 5.85 4.55
N ASN A 15 10.00 7.04 4.55
CA ASN A 15 11.46 7.19 4.66
C ASN A 15 12.03 6.68 5.99
N ILE A 16 11.28 6.77 7.08
CA ILE A 16 11.75 6.34 8.41
C ILE A 16 11.68 4.83 8.63
N THR A 17 11.04 4.09 7.74
CA THR A 17 10.97 2.63 7.94
C THR A 17 12.36 2.03 7.81
N LYS A 18 12.64 1.02 8.61
CA LYS A 18 13.93 0.33 8.55
C LYS A 18 14.21 -0.28 7.18
N HIS A 19 13.16 -0.58 6.43
CA HIS A 19 13.27 -1.19 5.09
C HIS A 19 13.62 -0.16 4.01
N ALA A 20 13.46 1.14 4.30
CA ALA A 20 13.87 2.21 3.39
C ALA A 20 15.33 2.61 3.58
N LYS A 21 16.00 2.07 4.58
CA LYS A 21 17.38 2.43 4.89
C LYS A 21 18.28 2.09 3.73
N GLY A 22 19.01 3.08 3.25
CA GLY A 22 19.89 2.92 2.08
C GLY A 22 19.22 3.20 0.75
N MET A 23 17.90 3.45 0.73
CA MET A 23 17.20 3.83 -0.49
C MET A 23 17.36 5.31 -0.77
N SER A 24 17.43 5.67 -2.05
CA SER A 24 17.44 7.08 -2.45
C SER A 24 16.06 7.70 -2.24
N GLN A 25 16.02 9.03 -2.10
CA GLN A 25 14.75 9.76 -2.04
C GLN A 25 13.91 9.51 -3.30
N GLU A 26 14.58 9.44 -4.45
CA GLU A 26 13.90 9.19 -5.73
C GLU A 26 13.18 7.84 -5.72
N ASP A 27 13.78 6.80 -5.18
CA ASP A 27 13.16 5.49 -5.07
C ASP A 27 11.93 5.53 -4.17
N ILE A 28 11.99 6.26 -3.06
CA ILE A 28 10.86 6.42 -2.16
C ILE A 28 9.71 7.16 -2.86
N TYR A 29 9.99 8.22 -3.60
CA TYR A 29 8.99 8.92 -4.39
C TYR A 29 8.33 7.99 -5.42
N LYS A 30 9.11 7.14 -6.06
CA LYS A 30 8.57 6.17 -7.03
C LYS A 30 7.62 5.18 -6.37
N HIS A 31 7.94 4.70 -5.18
CA HIS A 31 7.05 3.80 -4.45
C HIS A 31 5.75 4.48 -4.06
N LEU A 32 5.80 5.74 -3.62
CA LEU A 32 4.60 6.50 -3.30
C LEU A 32 3.75 6.74 -4.55
N GLU A 33 4.37 7.05 -5.67
CA GLU A 33 3.67 7.23 -6.93
C GLU A 33 2.95 5.96 -7.37
N ARG A 34 3.56 4.80 -7.16
CA ARG A 34 2.95 3.51 -7.53
C ARG A 34 1.64 3.23 -6.79
N VAL A 35 1.47 3.78 -5.60
CA VAL A 35 0.22 3.67 -4.85
C VAL A 35 -0.67 4.91 -5.00
N GLY A 36 -0.31 5.81 -5.90
CA GLY A 36 -1.14 6.96 -6.25
C GLY A 36 -1.06 8.13 -5.29
N LEU A 37 0.05 8.29 -4.58
CA LEU A 37 0.24 9.40 -3.64
C LEU A 37 1.16 10.44 -4.24
N SER A 38 0.64 11.67 -4.39
CA SER A 38 1.39 12.82 -4.91
C SER A 38 1.61 13.92 -3.87
N ASN A 39 0.83 13.94 -2.80
CA ASN A 39 0.89 14.96 -1.75
C ASN A 39 1.90 14.59 -0.66
N VAL A 40 3.13 14.33 -1.07
CA VAL A 40 4.16 13.73 -0.21
C VAL A 40 4.63 14.63 0.93
N ASN A 41 4.44 15.94 0.81
CA ASN A 41 4.81 16.90 1.85
C ASN A 41 3.68 17.20 2.83
N GLU A 42 2.51 16.59 2.66
CA GLU A 42 1.40 16.75 3.59
C GLU A 42 1.62 15.90 4.84
N PHE A 43 1.22 16.41 5.99
CA PHE A 43 1.24 15.62 7.22
C PHE A 43 0.21 14.49 7.16
N ALA A 44 0.56 13.35 7.69
CA ALA A 44 -0.33 12.19 7.68
C ALA A 44 -1.63 12.44 8.44
N SER A 45 -1.63 13.36 9.41
CA SER A 45 -2.86 13.76 10.12
C SER A 45 -3.89 14.44 9.22
N ASN A 46 -3.46 15.00 8.08
CA ASN A 46 -4.30 15.80 7.19
C ASN A 46 -4.77 15.03 5.94
N ILE A 47 -4.47 13.75 5.86
CA ILE A 47 -4.85 12.95 4.69
C ILE A 47 -6.00 12.00 5.03
N SER A 48 -6.65 11.51 3.98
CA SER A 48 -7.80 10.61 4.12
C SER A 48 -7.41 9.22 4.62
N VAL A 49 -8.42 8.46 5.06
CA VAL A 49 -8.22 7.06 5.45
C VAL A 49 -7.68 6.24 4.28
N GLY A 50 -8.20 6.47 3.07
CA GLY A 50 -7.73 5.78 1.87
C GLY A 50 -6.27 6.10 1.54
N GLN A 51 -5.86 7.36 1.71
CA GLN A 51 -4.48 7.76 1.49
C GLN A 51 -3.55 7.15 2.54
N ARG A 52 -3.98 7.10 3.81
CA ARG A 52 -3.21 6.43 4.87
C ARG A 52 -3.04 4.94 4.55
N LYS A 53 -4.07 4.31 4.05
CA LYS A 53 -4.02 2.91 3.62
C LYS A 53 -3.00 2.71 2.51
N ARG A 54 -2.94 3.64 1.56
CA ARG A 54 -1.96 3.58 0.46
C ARG A 54 -0.52 3.76 0.95
N ILE A 55 -0.28 4.56 1.99
CA ILE A 55 1.05 4.64 2.60
C ILE A 55 1.46 3.27 3.16
N ALA A 56 0.54 2.61 3.87
CA ALA A 56 0.81 1.28 4.40
C ALA A 56 1.14 0.29 3.29
N MET A 57 0.43 0.37 2.17
CA MET A 57 0.67 -0.50 1.02
C MET A 57 1.99 -0.19 0.31
N ALA A 58 2.42 1.08 0.28
CA ALA A 58 3.72 1.44 -0.27
C ALA A 58 4.86 0.73 0.47
N LYS A 59 4.68 0.44 1.75
CA LYS A 59 5.67 -0.28 2.53
C LYS A 59 5.89 -1.71 2.03
N TRP A 60 4.92 -2.29 1.32
CA TRP A 60 5.09 -3.61 0.72
C TRP A 60 6.20 -3.60 -0.33
N LEU A 61 6.44 -2.47 -0.96
CA LEU A 61 7.45 -2.32 -2.01
C LEU A 61 8.86 -2.21 -1.44
N LEU A 62 8.98 -1.90 -0.15
CA LEU A 62 10.26 -1.74 0.51
C LEU A 62 10.88 -3.06 0.94
N LYS A 63 10.05 -4.07 1.12
CA LYS A 63 10.50 -5.39 1.53
C LYS A 63 9.63 -6.45 0.87
N GLU A 64 10.27 -7.44 0.27
CA GLU A 64 9.55 -8.55 -0.32
C GLU A 64 9.22 -9.57 0.76
N PHE A 65 7.93 -9.81 0.94
CA PHE A 65 7.42 -10.90 1.74
C PHE A 65 6.91 -11.99 0.80
N LYS A 66 6.95 -13.23 1.24
CA LYS A 66 6.38 -14.33 0.46
C LYS A 66 4.87 -14.39 0.58
N ILE A 67 4.34 -13.97 1.72
CA ILE A 67 2.91 -13.99 2.02
C ILE A 67 2.51 -12.67 2.65
N TYR A 68 1.42 -12.09 2.13
CA TYR A 68 0.80 -10.89 2.69
C TYR A 68 -0.62 -11.23 3.16
N PHE A 69 -0.96 -10.78 4.36
CA PHE A 69 -2.31 -10.88 4.90
C PHE A 69 -2.90 -9.48 4.92
N ILE A 70 -3.98 -9.27 4.18
CA ILE A 70 -4.55 -7.93 4.02
C ILE A 70 -6.03 -7.97 4.33
N ASP A 71 -6.44 -7.11 5.26
CA ASP A 71 -7.84 -6.97 5.65
C ASP A 71 -8.44 -5.78 4.92
N GLU A 72 -9.48 -6.04 4.13
CA GLU A 72 -10.26 -5.01 3.44
C GLU A 72 -9.38 -4.02 2.64
N PRO A 73 -8.55 -4.49 1.69
CA PRO A 73 -7.59 -3.59 1.03
C PRO A 73 -8.27 -2.49 0.21
N PHE A 74 -9.50 -2.72 -0.27
CA PHE A 74 -10.20 -1.79 -1.15
C PHE A 74 -11.19 -0.88 -0.43
N SER A 75 -11.42 -1.06 0.87
CA SER A 75 -12.30 -0.17 1.61
C SER A 75 -11.70 1.24 1.66
N ALA A 76 -12.55 2.27 1.58
CA ALA A 76 -12.17 3.67 1.57
C ALA A 76 -11.28 4.10 0.38
N LEU A 77 -11.16 3.28 -0.66
CA LEU A 77 -10.46 3.62 -1.88
C LEU A 77 -11.48 3.97 -2.98
N ASP A 78 -11.17 5.01 -3.76
CA ASP A 78 -11.92 5.31 -4.98
C ASP A 78 -11.55 4.33 -6.10
N ASP A 79 -12.22 4.43 -7.24
CA ASP A 79 -12.00 3.49 -8.34
C ASP A 79 -10.58 3.55 -8.88
N THR A 80 -10.00 4.73 -9.00
CA THR A 80 -8.63 4.90 -9.49
C THR A 80 -7.63 4.25 -8.54
N ALA A 81 -7.76 4.51 -7.24
CA ALA A 81 -6.88 3.90 -6.25
C ALA A 81 -7.06 2.39 -6.19
N THR A 82 -8.28 1.90 -6.31
CA THR A 82 -8.56 0.47 -6.35
C THR A 82 -7.82 -0.21 -7.51
N LEU A 83 -7.86 0.39 -8.70
CA LEU A 83 -7.16 -0.16 -9.86
C LEU A 83 -5.64 -0.18 -9.66
N LEU A 84 -5.09 0.87 -9.06
CA LEU A 84 -3.66 0.92 -8.77
C LEU A 84 -3.23 -0.21 -7.81
N ILE A 85 -4.02 -0.43 -6.78
CA ILE A 85 -3.70 -1.46 -5.78
C ILE A 85 -3.91 -2.87 -6.37
N GLU A 86 -4.95 -3.07 -7.17
CA GLU A 86 -5.12 -4.34 -7.88
C GLU A 86 -3.92 -4.65 -8.77
N LYS A 87 -3.43 -3.64 -9.49
CA LYS A 87 -2.25 -3.79 -10.34
C LYS A 87 -1.02 -4.15 -9.52
N LEU A 88 -0.82 -3.48 -8.38
CA LEU A 88 0.30 -3.76 -7.48
C LEU A 88 0.26 -5.21 -6.98
N ILE A 89 -0.91 -5.66 -6.53
CA ILE A 89 -1.07 -7.04 -6.04
C ILE A 89 -0.76 -8.03 -7.14
N LYS A 90 -1.25 -7.80 -8.36
CA LYS A 90 -0.98 -8.67 -9.51
C LYS A 90 0.52 -8.73 -9.83
N GLU A 91 1.21 -7.59 -9.79
CA GLU A 91 2.65 -7.52 -10.06
C GLU A 91 3.44 -8.30 -9.02
N LEU A 92 3.12 -8.12 -7.73
CA LEU A 92 3.81 -8.83 -6.66
C LEU A 92 3.50 -10.33 -6.70
N ASN A 93 2.26 -10.70 -7.02
CA ASN A 93 1.90 -12.11 -7.17
C ASN A 93 2.66 -12.76 -8.31
N ALA A 94 2.85 -12.06 -9.41
CA ALA A 94 3.64 -12.57 -10.54
C ALA A 94 5.11 -12.77 -10.17
N LYS A 95 5.60 -12.08 -9.15
CA LYS A 95 6.97 -12.24 -8.64
C LYS A 95 7.08 -13.34 -7.57
N GLY A 96 6.01 -14.05 -7.29
CA GLY A 96 6.00 -15.16 -6.35
C GLY A 96 5.44 -14.83 -4.97
N CYS A 97 4.89 -13.65 -4.78
CA CYS A 97 4.24 -13.29 -3.51
C CYS A 97 2.81 -13.82 -3.49
N SER A 98 2.38 -14.32 -2.35
CA SER A 98 1.00 -14.79 -2.14
C SER A 98 0.24 -13.80 -1.27
N PHE A 99 -1.05 -13.66 -1.53
CA PHE A 99 -1.92 -12.76 -0.80
C PHE A 99 -3.11 -13.51 -0.22
N VAL A 100 -3.39 -13.25 1.04
CA VAL A 100 -4.63 -13.66 1.69
C VAL A 100 -5.40 -12.36 1.96
N ILE A 101 -6.53 -12.22 1.32
CA ILE A 101 -7.32 -10.98 1.34
C ILE A 101 -8.69 -11.25 1.92
N THR A 102 -9.09 -10.44 2.90
CA THR A 102 -10.47 -10.45 3.40
C THR A 102 -11.21 -9.26 2.82
N GLY A 103 -12.52 -9.39 2.63
CA GLY A 103 -13.32 -8.29 2.13
C GLY A 103 -14.63 -8.75 1.56
N HIS A 104 -15.52 -7.78 1.30
CA HIS A 104 -16.86 -8.02 0.78
C HIS A 104 -17.03 -7.56 -0.66
N ARG A 105 -16.09 -6.78 -1.19
CA ARG A 105 -16.22 -6.23 -2.54
C ARG A 105 -15.63 -7.19 -3.57
N PRO A 106 -16.32 -7.36 -4.71
CA PRO A 106 -15.68 -8.00 -5.86
C PRO A 106 -14.46 -7.20 -6.29
N SER A 107 -13.43 -7.87 -6.73
CA SER A 107 -12.24 -7.22 -7.26
C SER A 107 -11.91 -7.79 -8.63
N GLY A 108 -11.04 -7.10 -9.37
CA GLY A 108 -10.51 -7.58 -10.63
C GLY A 108 -9.43 -8.64 -10.48
N ILE A 109 -9.23 -9.14 -9.28
CA ILE A 109 -8.18 -10.11 -8.97
C ILE A 109 -8.78 -11.51 -8.99
N GLU A 110 -8.17 -12.40 -9.77
CA GLU A 110 -8.52 -13.82 -9.72
C GLU A 110 -8.00 -14.42 -8.41
N ALA A 111 -8.86 -15.11 -7.70
CA ALA A 111 -8.51 -15.71 -6.43
C ALA A 111 -9.38 -16.91 -6.12
N THR A 112 -8.85 -17.82 -5.31
CA THR A 112 -9.64 -18.88 -4.72
C THR A 112 -10.38 -18.29 -3.53
N ARG A 113 -11.70 -18.38 -3.55
CA ARG A 113 -12.52 -17.89 -2.45
C ARG A 113 -12.69 -18.98 -1.40
N VAL A 114 -12.47 -18.62 -0.14
CA VAL A 114 -12.71 -19.46 1.00
C VAL A 114 -13.72 -18.78 1.91
N GLU A 115 -14.79 -19.46 2.23
CA GLU A 115 -15.78 -18.96 3.19
C GLU A 115 -15.61 -19.70 4.52
N ILE A 116 -15.64 -18.90 5.57
CA ILE A 116 -15.45 -19.44 6.92
C ILE A 116 -16.76 -19.35 7.71
#